data_b612b9d476c0fa7f866114744d063f7d
#
_entry.id   b612b9d476c0fa7f866114744d063f7d
#
_cell.length_a   1.000
_cell.length_b   1.000
_cell.length_c   1.000
_cell.angle_alpha   90.00
_cell.angle_beta   90.00
_cell.angle_gamma   90.00
#
_symmetry.space_group_name_H-M   'P 1'
#
loop_
_entity.id
_entity.type
_entity.pdbx_description
1 polymer ?
#
loop_
_entity_poly.entity_id
_entity_poly.type
_entity_poly.pdbx_seq_one_letter_code
_entity_poly.pdbx_strand_id
1 'polypeptide(L)'
;MTLAEVGVDAMVEEEGASLEENARLKATAYAALSRLLTLADDSGLEVDALGGEPGVRSARYAGNGASDRERIDYLLARLADVPEAKRQARFRCVIAIATPKGEVKLSEGECQGVITFAPRGEEGFGYDPVFYLPERGKTVAELTPEEKNQISHRGRAAQEARQILERLL
;
A
#
# COMPACT_ATOMS: atom_id res chain seq x y z
N MET A 1 -18.92 -5.17 6.22
CA MET A 1 -18.66 -6.30 7.13
C MET A 1 -17.19 -6.67 7.06
N THR A 2 -16.56 -6.92 8.18
CA THR A 2 -15.19 -7.44 8.30
C THR A 2 -15.19 -8.98 8.27
N LEU A 3 -14.01 -9.59 8.05
CA LEU A 3 -13.88 -11.05 8.07
C LEU A 3 -14.35 -11.67 9.39
N ALA A 4 -14.02 -11.03 10.51
CA ALA A 4 -14.46 -11.48 11.85
C ALA A 4 -15.99 -11.48 12.00
N GLU A 5 -16.68 -10.47 11.47
CA GLU A 5 -18.16 -10.40 11.52
C GLU A 5 -18.86 -11.50 10.70
N VAL A 6 -18.16 -12.04 9.69
CA VAL A 6 -18.67 -13.15 8.86
C VAL A 6 -18.09 -14.51 9.27
N GLY A 7 -17.38 -14.58 10.42
CA GLY A 7 -16.86 -15.82 10.98
C GLY A 7 -15.70 -16.44 10.20
N VAL A 8 -14.90 -15.62 9.49
CA VAL A 8 -13.70 -16.07 8.75
C VAL A 8 -12.46 -15.68 9.56
N ASP A 9 -11.83 -16.67 10.20
CA ASP A 9 -10.60 -16.50 10.99
C ASP A 9 -9.33 -16.96 10.23
N ALA A 10 -9.47 -17.41 8.99
CA ALA A 10 -8.35 -17.89 8.20
C ALA A 10 -7.43 -16.72 7.78
N MET A 11 -6.12 -16.91 7.94
CA MET A 11 -5.11 -16.03 7.36
C MET A 11 -4.68 -16.55 5.99
N VAL A 12 -4.67 -15.66 5.00
CA VAL A 12 -4.14 -15.93 3.67
C VAL A 12 -2.71 -15.46 3.61
N GLU A 13 -1.79 -16.36 3.25
CA GLU A 13 -0.38 -16.01 3.08
C GLU A 13 -0.18 -15.17 1.83
N GLU A 14 0.60 -14.09 1.97
CA GLU A 14 0.93 -13.15 0.89
C GLU A 14 2.24 -13.58 0.22
N GLU A 15 2.16 -14.60 -0.64
CA GLU A 15 3.31 -15.16 -1.36
C GLU A 15 3.43 -14.63 -2.80
N GLY A 16 2.58 -13.70 -3.21
CA GLY A 16 2.60 -13.12 -4.54
C GLY A 16 3.85 -12.30 -4.81
N ALA A 17 4.28 -12.28 -6.06
CA ALA A 17 5.42 -11.50 -6.52
C ALA A 17 5.08 -10.02 -6.78
N SER A 18 3.78 -9.65 -6.76
CA SER A 18 3.29 -8.29 -6.97
C SER A 18 2.14 -7.94 -6.01
N LEU A 19 1.87 -6.63 -5.86
CA LEU A 19 0.71 -6.15 -5.08
C LEU A 19 -0.60 -6.69 -5.67
N GLU A 20 -0.68 -6.77 -7.00
CA GLU A 20 -1.83 -7.29 -7.73
C GLU A 20 -2.09 -8.77 -7.39
N GLU A 21 -1.04 -9.59 -7.36
CA GLU A 21 -1.15 -11.00 -7.00
C GLU A 21 -1.59 -11.18 -5.56
N ASN A 22 -1.01 -10.46 -4.61
CA ASN A 22 -1.39 -10.54 -3.20
C ASN A 22 -2.84 -10.08 -2.98
N ALA A 23 -3.25 -8.96 -3.58
CA ALA A 23 -4.63 -8.50 -3.49
C ALA A 23 -5.61 -9.54 -4.06
N ARG A 24 -5.30 -10.15 -5.23
CA ARG A 24 -6.10 -11.22 -5.84
C ARG A 24 -6.18 -12.46 -4.96
N LEU A 25 -5.06 -12.93 -4.44
CA LEU A 25 -5.00 -14.11 -3.57
C LEU A 25 -5.91 -13.92 -2.34
N LYS A 26 -5.78 -12.78 -1.66
CA LYS A 26 -6.60 -12.45 -0.50
C LYS A 26 -8.09 -12.38 -0.86
N ALA A 27 -8.44 -11.58 -1.87
CA ALA A 27 -9.84 -11.38 -2.26
C ALA A 27 -10.51 -12.70 -2.67
N THR A 28 -9.85 -13.50 -3.50
CA THR A 28 -10.39 -14.78 -3.99
C THR A 28 -10.58 -15.78 -2.86
N ALA A 29 -9.57 -15.95 -1.99
CA ALA A 29 -9.67 -16.87 -0.87
C ALA A 29 -10.79 -16.48 0.10
N TYR A 30 -10.87 -15.21 0.47
CA TYR A 30 -11.91 -14.74 1.39
C TYR A 30 -13.30 -14.72 0.75
N ALA A 31 -13.44 -14.47 -0.56
CA ALA A 31 -14.72 -14.60 -1.26
C ALA A 31 -15.23 -16.06 -1.28
N ALA A 32 -14.33 -17.02 -1.44
CA ALA A 32 -14.66 -18.43 -1.38
C ALA A 32 -15.09 -18.89 0.02
N LEU A 33 -14.39 -18.42 1.06
CA LEU A 33 -14.68 -18.75 2.46
C LEU A 33 -15.97 -18.11 2.97
N SER A 34 -16.16 -16.82 2.71
CA SER A 34 -17.32 -16.06 3.17
C SER A 34 -18.57 -16.28 2.33
N ARG A 35 -18.41 -16.71 1.07
CA ARG A 35 -19.44 -16.76 0.01
C ARG A 35 -20.07 -15.39 -0.30
N LEU A 36 -19.33 -14.32 -0.03
CA LEU A 36 -19.73 -12.92 -0.27
C LEU A 36 -18.81 -12.26 -1.28
N LEU A 37 -19.32 -11.20 -1.91
CA LEU A 37 -18.46 -10.26 -2.66
C LEU A 37 -17.44 -9.67 -1.70
N THR A 38 -16.15 -9.83 -2.00
CA THR A 38 -15.06 -9.52 -1.09
C THR A 38 -14.08 -8.55 -1.72
N LEU A 39 -13.66 -7.56 -0.92
CA LEU A 39 -12.57 -6.66 -1.24
C LEU A 39 -11.35 -7.02 -0.40
N ALA A 40 -10.19 -7.03 -1.03
CA ALA A 40 -8.91 -7.08 -0.33
C ALA A 40 -7.92 -6.13 -1.00
N ASP A 41 -7.13 -5.43 -0.20
CA ASP A 41 -6.08 -4.56 -0.70
C ASP A 41 -4.68 -5.10 -0.40
N ASP A 42 -3.74 -4.70 -1.25
CA ASP A 42 -2.31 -4.77 -0.96
C ASP A 42 -1.66 -3.44 -1.33
N SER A 43 -0.71 -2.99 -0.51
CA SER A 43 -0.08 -1.67 -0.67
C SER A 43 1.40 -1.73 -0.38
N GLY A 44 2.17 -0.94 -1.12
CA GLY A 44 3.61 -0.87 -0.94
C GLY A 44 4.20 0.45 -1.39
N LEU A 45 5.43 0.68 -0.92
CA LEU A 45 6.33 1.72 -1.38
C LEU A 45 7.20 1.15 -2.49
N GLU A 46 7.31 1.83 -3.61
CA GLU A 46 8.23 1.50 -4.69
C GLU A 46 9.21 2.66 -4.88
N VAL A 47 10.51 2.36 -4.89
CA VAL A 47 11.59 3.35 -5.07
C VAL A 47 12.36 3.04 -6.35
N ASP A 48 12.39 3.99 -7.27
CA ASP A 48 12.95 3.77 -8.62
C ASP A 48 14.43 3.37 -8.59
N ALA A 49 15.24 4.05 -7.75
CA ALA A 49 16.66 3.75 -7.60
C ALA A 49 16.96 2.35 -7.02
N LEU A 50 15.97 1.70 -6.44
CA LEU A 50 16.06 0.35 -5.89
C LEU A 50 15.33 -0.69 -6.76
N GLY A 51 15.01 -0.33 -8.01
CA GLY A 51 14.30 -1.22 -8.94
C GLY A 51 12.89 -1.58 -8.49
N GLY A 52 12.23 -0.68 -7.75
CA GLY A 52 10.88 -0.88 -7.21
C GLY A 52 10.81 -1.49 -5.80
N GLU A 53 11.97 -1.82 -5.19
CA GLU A 53 11.96 -2.22 -3.76
C GLU A 53 11.54 -1.03 -2.88
N PRO A 54 10.90 -1.29 -1.72
CA PRO A 54 10.53 -2.57 -1.13
C PRO A 54 9.32 -3.28 -1.77
N GLY A 55 8.42 -2.58 -2.48
CA GLY A 55 7.26 -3.17 -3.17
C GLY A 55 6.39 -4.02 -2.23
N VAL A 56 6.10 -5.26 -2.60
CA VAL A 56 5.33 -6.23 -1.79
C VAL A 56 5.96 -6.53 -0.43
N ARG A 57 7.24 -6.22 -0.26
CA ARG A 57 7.98 -6.45 0.99
C ARG A 57 7.94 -5.25 1.93
N SER A 58 7.17 -4.21 1.63
CA SER A 58 7.16 -2.95 2.39
C SER A 58 6.98 -3.13 3.89
N ALA A 59 6.06 -3.99 4.30
CA ALA A 59 5.79 -4.26 5.72
C ALA A 59 6.88 -5.08 6.42
N ARG A 60 7.74 -5.79 5.68
CA ARG A 60 8.79 -6.69 6.19
C ARG A 60 10.18 -6.41 5.62
N TYR A 61 10.42 -5.20 5.12
CA TYR A 61 11.65 -4.85 4.39
C TYR A 61 12.91 -4.92 5.24
N ALA A 62 12.81 -4.63 6.53
CA ALA A 62 13.90 -4.80 7.51
C ALA A 62 13.80 -6.12 8.29
N GLY A 63 12.98 -7.06 7.85
CA GLY A 63 12.71 -8.34 8.51
C GLY A 63 11.31 -8.44 9.11
N ASN A 64 10.91 -9.66 9.46
CA ASN A 64 9.61 -9.90 10.09
C ASN A 64 9.56 -9.26 11.48
N GLY A 65 8.49 -8.52 11.77
CA GLY A 65 8.29 -7.85 13.05
C GLY A 65 9.09 -6.55 13.24
N ALA A 66 9.82 -6.08 12.21
CA ALA A 66 10.52 -4.80 12.27
C ALA A 66 9.55 -3.63 12.49
N SER A 67 9.93 -2.68 13.32
CA SER A 67 9.23 -1.43 13.54
C SER A 67 9.30 -0.51 12.32
N ASP A 68 8.42 0.50 12.26
CA ASP A 68 8.47 1.52 11.21
C ASP A 68 9.83 2.22 11.17
N ARG A 69 10.41 2.49 12.32
CA ARG A 69 11.73 3.11 12.44
C ARG A 69 12.83 2.25 11.82
N GLU A 70 12.86 0.95 12.13
CA GLU A 70 13.85 0.03 11.57
C GLU A 70 13.70 -0.10 10.06
N ARG A 71 12.46 -0.12 9.53
CA ARG A 71 12.19 -0.13 8.09
C ARG A 71 12.67 1.15 7.41
N ILE A 72 12.44 2.32 8.02
CA ILE A 72 12.95 3.61 7.53
C ILE A 72 14.47 3.64 7.53
N ASP A 73 15.10 3.27 8.63
CA ASP A 73 16.57 3.28 8.76
C ASP A 73 17.21 2.34 7.72
N TYR A 74 16.63 1.16 7.50
CA TYR A 74 17.08 0.23 6.47
C TYR A 74 16.92 0.80 5.05
N LEU A 75 15.77 1.41 4.73
CA LEU A 75 15.55 2.06 3.43
C LEU A 75 16.55 3.19 3.20
N LEU A 76 16.77 4.06 4.18
CA LEU A 76 17.71 5.17 4.07
C LEU A 76 19.16 4.69 3.91
N ALA A 77 19.56 3.60 4.58
CA ALA A 77 20.86 2.98 4.39
C ALA A 77 21.04 2.45 2.95
N ARG A 78 20.01 1.82 2.36
CA ARG A 78 20.02 1.37 0.96
C ARG A 78 20.15 2.52 -0.05
N LEU A 79 19.72 3.71 0.34
CA LEU A 79 19.75 4.94 -0.48
C LEU A 79 20.92 5.87 -0.13
N ALA A 80 21.91 5.45 0.69
CA ALA A 80 22.96 6.31 1.19
C ALA A 80 23.74 7.03 0.06
N ASP A 81 24.07 6.31 -1.01
CA ASP A 81 24.81 6.84 -2.16
C ASP A 81 23.92 7.35 -3.31
N VAL A 82 22.61 7.38 -3.11
CA VAL A 82 21.66 7.83 -4.13
C VAL A 82 21.41 9.33 -3.99
N PRO A 83 21.76 10.14 -4.99
CA PRO A 83 21.56 11.59 -4.93
C PRO A 83 20.06 11.96 -4.95
N GLU A 84 19.74 13.14 -4.43
CA GLU A 84 18.38 13.66 -4.29
C GLU A 84 17.57 13.53 -5.59
N ALA A 85 18.17 13.91 -6.72
CA ALA A 85 17.52 13.86 -8.03
C ALA A 85 17.16 12.44 -8.53
N LYS A 86 17.54 11.38 -7.80
CA LYS A 86 17.26 9.97 -8.16
C LYS A 86 16.49 9.21 -7.07
N ARG A 87 15.88 9.94 -6.13
CA ARG A 87 15.12 9.34 -5.01
C ARG A 87 13.62 9.31 -5.26
N GLN A 88 13.19 9.30 -6.52
CA GLN A 88 11.76 9.17 -6.88
C GLN A 88 11.20 7.88 -6.33
N ALA A 89 10.00 8.00 -5.80
CA ALA A 89 9.27 6.89 -5.21
C ALA A 89 7.75 7.08 -5.40
N ARG A 90 7.01 6.00 -5.22
CA ARG A 90 5.55 6.05 -5.19
C ARG A 90 5.00 5.09 -4.15
N PHE A 91 3.96 5.50 -3.47
CA PHE A 91 3.06 4.57 -2.82
C PHE A 91 2.06 4.05 -3.83
N ARG A 92 1.84 2.74 -3.83
CA ARG A 92 0.79 2.08 -4.62
C ARG A 92 -0.16 1.30 -3.71
N CYS A 93 -1.43 1.27 -4.12
CA CYS A 93 -2.44 0.40 -3.53
C CYS A 93 -3.18 -0.29 -4.67
N VAL A 94 -3.33 -1.60 -4.57
CA VAL A 94 -4.18 -2.40 -5.44
C VAL A 94 -5.31 -2.98 -4.59
N ILE A 95 -6.55 -2.76 -5.03
CA ILE A 95 -7.74 -3.37 -4.43
C ILE A 95 -8.26 -4.42 -5.40
N ALA A 96 -8.39 -5.65 -4.96
CA ALA A 96 -9.06 -6.71 -5.69
C ALA A 96 -10.48 -6.88 -5.17
N ILE A 97 -11.45 -6.96 -6.07
CA ILE A 97 -12.85 -7.24 -5.81
C ILE A 97 -13.15 -8.61 -6.40
N ALA A 98 -13.41 -9.60 -5.55
CA ALA A 98 -13.69 -10.96 -5.97
C ALA A 98 -15.13 -11.37 -5.69
N THR A 99 -15.77 -12.01 -6.67
CA THR A 99 -17.07 -12.65 -6.48
C THR A 99 -16.90 -14.08 -5.94
N PRO A 100 -17.91 -14.66 -5.27
CA PRO A 100 -17.85 -16.07 -4.86
C PRO A 100 -17.72 -17.06 -6.03
N LYS A 101 -17.99 -16.61 -7.25
CA LYS A 101 -17.85 -17.39 -8.50
C LYS A 101 -16.45 -17.35 -9.09
N GLY A 102 -15.53 -16.58 -8.47
CA GLY A 102 -14.13 -16.46 -8.89
C GLY A 102 -13.84 -15.35 -9.91
N GLU A 103 -14.80 -14.50 -10.23
CA GLU A 103 -14.51 -13.30 -11.03
C GLU A 103 -13.77 -12.28 -10.19
N VAL A 104 -12.71 -11.70 -10.74
CA VAL A 104 -11.88 -10.69 -10.04
C VAL A 104 -11.74 -9.44 -10.88
N LYS A 105 -12.02 -8.28 -10.28
CA LYS A 105 -11.73 -6.95 -10.81
C LYS A 105 -10.66 -6.29 -9.94
N LEU A 106 -9.82 -5.47 -10.56
CA LEU A 106 -8.81 -4.69 -9.85
C LEU A 106 -9.09 -3.20 -10.00
N SER A 107 -8.75 -2.46 -8.96
CA SER A 107 -8.60 -1.01 -8.99
C SER A 107 -7.25 -0.63 -8.38
N GLU A 108 -6.69 0.46 -8.84
CA GLU A 108 -5.36 0.89 -8.42
C GLU A 108 -5.36 2.36 -8.05
N GLY A 109 -4.43 2.73 -7.18
CA GLY A 109 -4.16 4.12 -6.85
C GLY A 109 -2.70 4.30 -6.49
N GLU A 110 -2.14 5.40 -6.92
CA GLU A 110 -0.75 5.76 -6.60
C GLU A 110 -0.64 7.19 -6.08
N CYS A 111 0.42 7.43 -5.32
CA CYS A 111 0.85 8.76 -4.89
C CYS A 111 2.35 8.87 -5.14
N GLN A 112 2.76 9.80 -5.99
CA GLN A 112 4.17 10.01 -6.33
C GLN A 112 4.83 10.97 -5.35
N GLY A 113 6.12 10.73 -5.06
CA GLY A 113 6.91 11.54 -4.16
C GLY A 113 8.41 11.25 -4.28
N VAL A 114 9.15 11.67 -3.27
CA VAL A 114 10.61 11.53 -3.20
C VAL A 114 11.00 11.09 -1.80
N ILE A 115 11.99 10.19 -1.68
CA ILE A 115 12.50 9.78 -0.37
C ILE A 115 13.50 10.83 0.15
N THR A 116 13.24 11.36 1.35
CA THR A 116 14.12 12.31 2.04
C THR A 116 15.39 11.64 2.55
N PHE A 117 16.38 12.44 2.99
CA PHE A 117 17.60 11.92 3.62
C PHE A 117 17.41 11.62 5.11
N ALA A 118 16.40 12.21 5.74
CA ALA A 118 16.08 12.03 7.16
C ALA A 118 14.56 12.12 7.37
N PRO A 119 14.02 11.43 8.39
CA PRO A 119 12.60 11.50 8.74
C PRO A 119 12.19 12.91 9.18
N ARG A 120 10.94 13.31 8.81
CA ARG A 120 10.28 14.54 9.25
C ARG A 120 8.81 14.26 9.49
N GLY A 121 8.26 14.86 10.57
CA GLY A 121 6.88 14.66 11.00
C GLY A 121 6.71 13.43 11.88
N GLU A 122 5.59 13.38 12.60
CA GLU A 122 5.29 12.34 13.59
C GLU A 122 3.95 11.63 13.31
N GLU A 123 3.19 12.14 12.36
CA GLU A 123 1.88 11.59 12.01
C GLU A 123 1.99 10.41 11.05
N GLY A 124 0.96 9.58 11.02
CA GLY A 124 0.86 8.46 10.10
C GLY A 124 1.59 7.20 10.56
N PHE A 125 2.10 6.41 9.60
CA PHE A 125 2.73 5.12 9.85
C PHE A 125 3.68 4.73 8.69
N GLY A 126 4.44 3.67 8.88
CA GLY A 126 5.31 3.12 7.85
C GLY A 126 6.37 4.12 7.39
N TYR A 127 6.42 4.38 6.09
CA TYR A 127 7.40 5.26 5.46
C TYR A 127 6.97 6.73 5.35
N ASP A 128 5.83 7.10 5.92
CA ASP A 128 5.29 8.48 5.85
C ASP A 128 6.31 9.56 6.25
N PRO A 129 7.17 9.37 7.28
CA PRO A 129 8.15 10.38 7.68
C PRO A 129 9.26 10.66 6.66
N VAL A 130 9.50 9.76 5.72
CA VAL A 130 10.54 9.92 4.69
C VAL A 130 9.98 10.08 3.28
N PHE A 131 8.66 10.04 3.12
CA PHE A 131 8.00 10.22 1.82
C PHE A 131 7.58 11.67 1.63
N TYR A 132 8.36 12.42 0.85
CA TYR A 132 8.18 13.84 0.58
C TYR A 132 7.33 14.09 -0.64
N LEU A 133 6.45 15.07 -0.53
CA LEU A 133 5.54 15.53 -1.58
C LEU A 133 6.02 16.90 -2.07
N PRO A 134 6.69 16.98 -3.23
CA PRO A 134 7.25 18.25 -3.73
C PRO A 134 6.20 19.34 -3.90
N GLU A 135 5.00 19.00 -4.38
CA GLU A 135 3.90 19.94 -4.61
C GLU A 135 3.35 20.56 -3.30
N ARG A 136 3.60 19.93 -2.16
CA ARG A 136 3.14 20.40 -0.84
C ARG A 136 4.26 20.92 0.05
N GLY A 137 5.52 20.66 -0.30
CA GLY A 137 6.67 21.02 0.52
C GLY A 137 6.76 20.29 1.85
N LYS A 138 6.07 19.16 2.01
CA LYS A 138 5.92 18.40 3.26
C LYS A 138 6.14 16.90 3.01
N THR A 139 6.54 16.18 4.06
CA THR A 139 6.40 14.71 4.08
C THR A 139 4.95 14.33 4.40
N VAL A 140 4.58 13.08 4.12
CA VAL A 140 3.24 12.58 4.46
C VAL A 140 2.99 12.62 5.96
N ALA A 141 4.02 12.43 6.78
CA ALA A 141 3.93 12.53 8.25
C ALA A 141 3.79 13.97 8.78
N GLU A 142 3.92 14.98 7.93
CA GLU A 142 3.67 16.40 8.27
C GLU A 142 2.28 16.87 7.82
N LEU A 143 1.47 16.00 7.22
CA LEU A 143 0.11 16.31 6.77
C LEU A 143 -0.92 16.05 7.86
N THR A 144 -2.01 16.82 7.84
CA THR A 144 -3.20 16.46 8.61
C THR A 144 -3.88 15.21 8.02
N PRO A 145 -4.71 14.48 8.80
CA PRO A 145 -5.47 13.35 8.28
C PRO A 145 -6.32 13.71 7.06
N GLU A 146 -6.92 14.90 7.04
CA GLU A 146 -7.74 15.40 5.94
C GLU A 146 -6.90 15.64 4.67
N GLU A 147 -5.73 16.29 4.81
CA GLU A 147 -4.79 16.49 3.71
C GLU A 147 -4.30 15.16 3.13
N LYS A 148 -3.98 14.19 4.01
CA LYS A 148 -3.53 12.86 3.62
C LYS A 148 -4.61 12.10 2.85
N ASN A 149 -5.87 12.15 3.29
CA ASN A 149 -6.98 11.47 2.63
C ASN A 149 -7.22 11.94 1.19
N GLN A 150 -6.97 13.23 0.91
CA GLN A 150 -7.15 13.79 -0.44
C GLN A 150 -6.17 13.25 -1.48
N ILE A 151 -4.98 12.84 -1.05
CA ILE A 151 -3.88 12.45 -1.95
C ILE A 151 -3.52 10.97 -1.85
N SER A 152 -4.06 10.25 -0.87
CA SER A 152 -3.62 8.89 -0.58
C SER A 152 -3.86 7.94 -1.75
N HIS A 153 -2.89 7.08 -2.00
CA HIS A 153 -2.98 5.98 -2.95
C HIS A 153 -4.19 5.08 -2.67
N ARG A 154 -4.48 4.80 -1.38
CA ARG A 154 -5.67 4.03 -0.96
C ARG A 154 -6.97 4.75 -1.28
N GLY A 155 -7.04 6.07 -1.07
CA GLY A 155 -8.22 6.87 -1.41
C GLY A 155 -8.54 6.81 -2.90
N ARG A 156 -7.52 6.90 -3.76
CA ARG A 156 -7.67 6.80 -5.22
C ARG A 156 -8.13 5.40 -5.64
N ALA A 157 -7.48 4.35 -5.14
CA ALA A 157 -7.89 2.97 -5.40
C ALA A 157 -9.32 2.70 -4.94
N ALA A 158 -9.72 3.22 -3.77
CA ALA A 158 -11.07 3.06 -3.23
C ALA A 158 -12.15 3.78 -4.08
N GLN A 159 -11.85 4.95 -4.64
CA GLN A 159 -12.77 5.65 -5.54
C GLN A 159 -13.03 4.84 -6.81
N GLU A 160 -12.00 4.26 -7.41
CA GLU A 160 -12.15 3.39 -8.57
C GLU A 160 -12.88 2.09 -8.21
N ALA A 161 -12.52 1.47 -7.08
CA ALA A 161 -13.20 0.28 -6.56
C ALA A 161 -14.70 0.51 -6.37
N ARG A 162 -15.10 1.69 -5.86
CA ARG A 162 -16.50 2.08 -5.73
C ARG A 162 -17.23 2.06 -7.07
N GLN A 163 -16.63 2.62 -8.12
CA GLN A 163 -17.24 2.63 -9.45
C GLN A 163 -17.41 1.22 -10.02
N ILE A 164 -16.46 0.31 -9.72
CA ILE A 164 -16.55 -1.09 -10.10
C ILE A 164 -17.72 -1.76 -9.38
N LEU A 165 -17.84 -1.52 -8.06
CA LEU A 165 -18.92 -2.07 -7.23
C LEU A 165 -20.30 -1.61 -7.71
N GLU A 166 -20.47 -0.32 -8.03
CA GLU A 166 -21.73 0.23 -8.54
C GLU A 166 -22.18 -0.43 -9.87
N ARG A 167 -21.26 -1.05 -10.61
CA ARG A 167 -21.57 -1.80 -11.85
C ARG A 167 -21.83 -3.30 -11.61
N LEU A 168 -21.41 -3.82 -10.46
CA LEU A 168 -21.56 -5.24 -10.10
C LEU A 168 -22.82 -5.51 -9.26
N LEU A 169 -23.37 -4.50 -8.64
CA LEU A 169 -24.59 -4.53 -7.81
C LEU A 169 -25.82 -4.06 -8.60
#